data_3a7400e5a86510af3e55e2ecfe428780
#
_entry.id   3a7400e5a86510af3e55e2ecfe428780
#
_cell.length_a   1.000
_cell.length_b   1.000
_cell.length_c   1.000
_cell.angle_alpha   90.00
_cell.angle_beta   90.00
_cell.angle_gamma   90.00
#
_symmetry.space_group_name_H-M   'P 1'
#
loop_
_entity.id
_entity.type
_entity.pdbx_description
1 polymer ?
#
loop_
_entity_poly.entity_id
_entity_poly.type
_entity_poly.pdbx_seq_one_letter_code
_entity_poly.pdbx_strand_id
1 'polypeptide(L)'
;MRASINTYLSLSASVIASIIVARITKGKKLEMEIILNASLAGGVVMGANADIIAKPYGALLAGFIAGTVSGIGYAYIGPFLSRKINLHDTCGVHNLHGMPGVIGAIVSAIVASRGVENFGSNYDKQFPALATRSASEQAGFQLAGLATSLAFGIFGGVICGIIVGNHNSFFEPLPEEHFYDDQWAWDECEIDHRILFDLEIKHQEELNNSMTSNFKQVITNVPRTVQEE
;
A
#
# COMPACT_ATOMS: atom_id res chain seq x y z
N MET A 1 -15.72 0.92 20.01
CA MET A 1 -16.15 -0.34 19.41
C MET A 1 -16.48 -0.22 17.92
N ARG A 2 -17.34 0.70 17.46
CA ARG A 2 -17.66 0.90 16.02
C ARG A 2 -16.40 1.14 15.16
N ALA A 3 -15.53 2.06 15.55
CA ALA A 3 -14.30 2.37 14.82
C ALA A 3 -13.45 1.12 14.60
N SER A 4 -13.21 0.33 15.65
CA SER A 4 -12.41 -0.90 15.52
C SER A 4 -13.05 -1.90 14.55
N ILE A 5 -14.36 -2.14 14.64
CA ILE A 5 -15.09 -3.06 13.75
C ILE A 5 -14.99 -2.58 12.30
N ASN A 6 -15.25 -1.30 12.03
CA ASN A 6 -15.20 -0.73 10.69
C ASN A 6 -13.79 -0.82 10.10
N THR A 7 -12.76 -0.57 10.92
CA THR A 7 -11.37 -0.70 10.47
C THR A 7 -11.02 -2.13 10.08
N TYR A 8 -11.39 -3.13 10.89
CA TYR A 8 -11.17 -4.54 10.56
C TYR A 8 -11.90 -4.98 9.29
N LEU A 9 -13.16 -4.57 9.13
CA LEU A 9 -13.95 -4.87 7.94
C LEU A 9 -13.35 -4.24 6.68
N SER A 10 -12.92 -3.00 6.79
CA SER A 10 -12.29 -2.27 5.68
C SER A 10 -10.96 -2.90 5.27
N LEU A 11 -10.10 -3.22 6.24
CA LEU A 11 -8.84 -3.94 6.00
C LEU A 11 -9.10 -5.29 5.32
N SER A 12 -10.05 -6.07 5.82
CA SER A 12 -10.39 -7.39 5.24
C SER A 12 -10.85 -7.26 3.78
N ALA A 13 -11.70 -6.28 3.49
CA ALA A 13 -12.16 -6.03 2.12
C ALA A 13 -11.02 -5.55 1.21
N SER A 14 -10.10 -4.73 1.73
CA SER A 14 -8.92 -4.25 1.01
C SER A 14 -7.95 -5.38 0.67
N VAL A 15 -7.75 -6.35 1.57
CA VAL A 15 -6.96 -7.57 1.29
C VAL A 15 -7.52 -8.33 0.10
N ILE A 16 -8.85 -8.55 0.07
CA ILE A 16 -9.49 -9.24 -1.04
C ILE A 16 -9.29 -8.46 -2.34
N ALA A 17 -9.51 -7.15 -2.32
CA ALA A 17 -9.33 -6.28 -3.48
C ALA A 17 -7.87 -6.30 -3.98
N SER A 18 -6.88 -6.23 -3.08
CA SER A 18 -5.46 -6.23 -3.42
C SER A 18 -5.04 -7.54 -4.11
N ILE A 19 -5.51 -8.69 -3.62
CA ILE A 19 -5.25 -9.99 -4.24
C ILE A 19 -5.85 -10.06 -5.65
N ILE A 20 -7.10 -9.59 -5.82
CA ILE A 20 -7.76 -9.56 -7.13
C ILE A 20 -6.97 -8.67 -8.10
N VAL A 21 -6.59 -7.46 -7.68
CA VAL A 21 -5.84 -6.53 -8.52
C VAL A 21 -4.46 -7.09 -8.88
N ALA A 22 -3.71 -7.60 -7.90
CA ALA A 22 -2.40 -8.22 -8.14
C ALA A 22 -2.51 -9.36 -9.16
N ARG A 23 -3.55 -10.19 -9.03
CA ARG A 23 -3.79 -11.32 -9.94
C ARG A 23 -4.10 -10.87 -11.37
N ILE A 24 -4.84 -9.79 -11.53
CA ILE A 24 -5.24 -9.27 -12.84
C ILE A 24 -4.07 -8.52 -13.52
N THR A 25 -3.35 -7.70 -12.77
CA THR A 25 -2.34 -6.77 -13.33
C THR A 25 -1.02 -7.45 -13.63
N LYS A 26 -0.64 -8.51 -12.92
CA LYS A 26 0.68 -9.18 -13.03
C LYS A 26 0.64 -10.55 -13.71
N GLY A 27 -0.28 -10.74 -14.63
CA GLY A 27 -0.31 -11.94 -15.50
C GLY A 27 -0.41 -13.26 -14.74
N LYS A 28 -1.28 -13.33 -13.76
CA LYS A 28 -1.54 -14.50 -12.90
C LYS A 28 -0.52 -14.75 -11.76
N LYS A 29 0.55 -13.97 -11.65
CA LYS A 29 1.44 -14.01 -10.48
C LYS A 29 0.91 -13.10 -9.39
N LEU A 30 1.16 -13.46 -8.13
CA LEU A 30 0.90 -12.60 -6.98
C LEU A 30 2.14 -11.80 -6.68
N GLU A 31 2.00 -10.49 -6.61
CA GLU A 31 3.08 -9.58 -6.23
C GLU A 31 2.86 -9.14 -4.79
N MET A 32 3.81 -9.50 -3.93
CA MET A 32 3.68 -9.28 -2.48
C MET A 32 3.65 -7.80 -2.12
N GLU A 33 4.36 -6.96 -2.86
CA GLU A 33 4.36 -5.51 -2.65
C GLU A 33 2.95 -4.92 -2.80
N ILE A 34 2.25 -5.27 -3.90
CA ILE A 34 0.87 -4.82 -4.13
C ILE A 34 -0.05 -5.36 -3.04
N ILE A 35 0.06 -6.66 -2.69
CA ILE A 35 -0.82 -7.26 -1.70
C ILE A 35 -0.61 -6.63 -0.33
N LEU A 36 0.63 -6.46 0.10
CA LEU A 36 0.95 -5.86 1.39
C LEU A 36 0.45 -4.42 1.47
N ASN A 37 0.87 -3.59 0.54
CA ASN A 37 0.59 -2.16 0.60
C ASN A 37 -0.88 -1.84 0.31
N ALA A 38 -1.46 -2.42 -0.75
CA ALA A 38 -2.86 -2.16 -1.09
C ALA A 38 -3.83 -2.71 -0.04
N SER A 39 -3.47 -3.75 0.72
CA SER A 39 -4.30 -4.21 1.83
C SER A 39 -4.40 -3.18 2.96
N LEU A 40 -3.30 -2.46 3.25
CA LEU A 40 -3.26 -1.41 4.27
C LEU A 40 -4.09 -0.18 3.90
N ALA A 41 -4.32 0.05 2.60
CA ALA A 41 -5.16 1.16 2.11
C ALA A 41 -6.58 1.15 2.70
N GLY A 42 -7.09 -0.05 3.06
CA GLY A 42 -8.35 -0.21 3.78
C GLY A 42 -8.33 0.43 5.17
N GLY A 43 -7.19 0.43 5.85
CA GLY A 43 -7.01 1.15 7.11
C GLY A 43 -6.92 2.66 6.89
N VAL A 44 -6.22 3.09 5.85
CA VAL A 44 -6.06 4.52 5.52
C VAL A 44 -7.39 5.19 5.20
N VAL A 45 -8.25 4.56 4.40
CA VAL A 45 -9.59 5.10 4.08
C VAL A 45 -10.47 5.26 5.31
N MET A 46 -10.21 4.49 6.37
CA MET A 46 -10.93 4.59 7.64
C MET A 46 -10.44 5.73 8.53
N GLY A 47 -9.33 6.38 8.22
CA GLY A 47 -8.78 7.47 9.04
C GLY A 47 -9.78 8.57 9.38
N ALA A 48 -10.63 8.96 8.44
CA ALA A 48 -11.67 9.95 8.62
C ALA A 48 -13.09 9.35 8.79
N ASN A 49 -13.23 8.02 8.79
CA ASN A 49 -14.53 7.35 8.61
C ASN A 49 -14.86 6.29 9.65
N ALA A 50 -13.89 5.87 10.44
CA ALA A 50 -14.01 4.68 11.27
C ALA A 50 -15.18 4.75 12.28
N ASP A 51 -15.43 5.90 12.84
CA ASP A 51 -16.51 6.13 13.82
C ASP A 51 -17.81 6.64 13.20
N ILE A 52 -17.76 7.22 11.99
CA ILE A 52 -18.93 7.85 11.35
C ILE A 52 -19.67 6.93 10.36
N ILE A 53 -19.06 5.86 9.89
CA ILE A 53 -19.77 4.85 9.07
C ILE A 53 -20.67 4.01 9.99
N ALA A 54 -21.99 4.19 9.83
CA ALA A 54 -22.97 3.52 10.68
C ALA A 54 -23.23 2.05 10.32
N LYS A 55 -23.05 1.70 9.06
CA LYS A 55 -23.40 0.37 8.51
C LYS A 55 -22.14 -0.42 8.12
N PRO A 56 -22.00 -1.69 8.53
CA PRO A 56 -20.80 -2.50 8.22
C PRO A 56 -20.46 -2.60 6.74
N TYR A 57 -21.47 -2.67 5.87
CA TYR A 57 -21.26 -2.75 4.42
C TYR A 57 -20.57 -1.48 3.86
N GLY A 58 -20.76 -0.33 4.50
CA GLY A 58 -20.08 0.90 4.10
C GLY A 58 -18.58 0.82 4.33
N ALA A 59 -18.14 0.22 5.43
CA ALA A 59 -16.73 -0.02 5.70
C ALA A 59 -16.12 -1.04 4.73
N LEU A 60 -16.84 -2.13 4.43
CA LEU A 60 -16.42 -3.12 3.43
C LEU A 60 -16.26 -2.48 2.05
N LEU A 61 -17.25 -1.67 1.62
CA LEU A 61 -17.21 -1.01 0.32
C LEU A 61 -16.05 -0.01 0.22
N ALA A 62 -15.87 0.83 1.24
CA ALA A 62 -14.78 1.81 1.27
C ALA A 62 -13.42 1.12 1.23
N GLY A 63 -13.21 0.05 1.99
CA GLY A 63 -11.97 -0.73 1.99
C GLY A 63 -11.72 -1.42 0.65
N PHE A 64 -12.75 -1.99 0.04
CA PHE A 64 -12.62 -2.63 -1.27
C PHE A 64 -12.22 -1.62 -2.36
N ILE A 65 -12.84 -0.44 -2.38
CA ILE A 65 -12.49 0.64 -3.31
C ILE A 65 -11.05 1.11 -3.05
N ALA A 66 -10.68 1.36 -1.80
CA ALA A 66 -9.35 1.83 -1.44
C ALA A 66 -8.26 0.83 -1.86
N GLY A 67 -8.42 -0.45 -1.55
CA GLY A 67 -7.50 -1.51 -1.96
C GLY A 67 -7.39 -1.66 -3.48
N THR A 68 -8.51 -1.54 -4.19
CA THR A 68 -8.53 -1.56 -5.66
C THR A 68 -7.74 -0.39 -6.24
N VAL A 69 -8.03 0.83 -5.80
CA VAL A 69 -7.37 2.05 -6.31
C VAL A 69 -5.89 2.04 -5.95
N SER A 70 -5.53 1.65 -4.73
CA SER A 70 -4.13 1.52 -4.31
C SER A 70 -3.39 0.49 -5.15
N GLY A 71 -3.94 -0.70 -5.35
CA GLY A 71 -3.33 -1.74 -6.18
C GLY A 71 -3.14 -1.32 -7.64
N ILE A 72 -4.12 -0.62 -8.24
CA ILE A 72 -3.98 0.00 -9.57
C ILE A 72 -2.89 1.07 -9.55
N GLY A 73 -2.79 1.82 -8.46
CA GLY A 73 -1.75 2.82 -8.24
C GLY A 73 -0.35 2.22 -8.34
N TYR A 74 -0.09 1.14 -7.63
CA TYR A 74 1.18 0.40 -7.69
C TYR A 74 1.45 -0.18 -9.08
N ALA A 75 0.43 -0.76 -9.71
CA ALA A 75 0.60 -1.41 -11.00
C ALA A 75 0.86 -0.44 -12.17
N TYR A 76 0.22 0.74 -12.15
CA TYR A 76 0.18 1.63 -13.32
C TYR A 76 0.53 3.09 -13.02
N ILE A 77 -0.02 3.67 -11.93
CA ILE A 77 0.12 5.12 -11.66
C ILE A 77 1.54 5.45 -11.22
N GLY A 78 2.11 4.72 -10.26
CA GLY A 78 3.49 4.91 -9.81
C GLY A 78 4.49 4.83 -10.97
N PRO A 79 4.52 3.74 -11.76
CA PRO A 79 5.37 3.64 -12.94
C PRO A 79 5.13 4.72 -14.00
N PHE A 80 3.90 5.18 -14.16
CA PHE A 80 3.57 6.29 -15.07
C PHE A 80 4.17 7.62 -14.58
N LEU A 81 4.00 7.95 -13.28
CA LEU A 81 4.52 9.19 -12.71
C LEU A 81 6.06 9.22 -12.74
N SER A 82 6.71 8.10 -12.42
CA SER A 82 8.16 7.96 -12.51
C SER A 82 8.66 8.25 -13.93
N ARG A 83 8.05 7.62 -14.95
CA ARG A 83 8.50 7.80 -16.35
C ARG A 83 8.16 9.15 -16.95
N LYS A 84 7.03 9.79 -16.56
CA LYS A 84 6.55 11.01 -17.22
C LYS A 84 7.02 12.30 -16.57
N ILE A 85 7.13 12.33 -15.27
CA ILE A 85 7.48 13.54 -14.51
C ILE A 85 8.66 13.33 -13.57
N ASN A 86 9.34 12.20 -13.68
CA ASN A 86 10.50 11.83 -12.86
C ASN A 86 10.19 11.90 -11.34
N LEU A 87 8.96 11.50 -10.96
CA LEU A 87 8.53 11.43 -9.57
C LEU A 87 8.78 10.01 -9.05
N HIS A 88 9.82 9.85 -8.26
CA HIS A 88 10.19 8.58 -7.64
C HIS A 88 9.57 8.47 -6.25
N ASP A 89 8.53 7.66 -6.14
CA ASP A 89 7.88 7.31 -4.87
C ASP A 89 8.37 5.92 -4.44
N THR A 90 9.55 5.87 -3.84
CA THR A 90 10.26 4.62 -3.51
C THR A 90 9.50 3.75 -2.50
N CYS A 91 8.73 4.38 -1.60
CA CYS A 91 7.92 3.67 -0.62
C CYS A 91 6.46 3.47 -1.07
N GLY A 92 6.07 4.00 -2.23
CA GLY A 92 4.70 3.93 -2.72
C GLY A 92 3.68 4.70 -1.87
N VAL A 93 4.12 5.73 -1.15
CA VAL A 93 3.28 6.51 -0.20
C VAL A 93 2.09 7.16 -0.89
N HIS A 94 2.27 7.65 -2.12
CA HIS A 94 1.17 8.19 -2.92
C HIS A 94 0.07 7.15 -3.15
N ASN A 95 0.46 5.92 -3.47
CA ASN A 95 -0.48 4.84 -3.77
C ASN A 95 -1.13 4.29 -2.49
N LEU A 96 -0.34 4.17 -1.39
CA LEU A 96 -0.80 3.60 -0.13
C LEU A 96 -1.60 4.59 0.72
N HIS A 97 -1.14 5.83 0.82
CA HIS A 97 -1.71 6.85 1.72
C HIS A 97 -2.40 7.98 0.98
N GLY A 98 -1.77 8.53 -0.07
CA GLY A 98 -2.28 9.71 -0.78
C GLY A 98 -3.66 9.47 -1.39
N MET A 99 -3.78 8.51 -2.29
CA MET A 99 -5.06 8.22 -2.95
C MET A 99 -6.12 7.68 -1.99
N PRO A 100 -5.84 6.68 -1.12
CA PRO A 100 -6.82 6.20 -0.15
C PRO A 100 -7.24 7.26 0.88
N GLY A 101 -6.34 8.16 1.27
CA GLY A 101 -6.66 9.29 2.16
C GLY A 101 -7.64 10.27 1.53
N VAL A 102 -7.46 10.60 0.25
CA VAL A 102 -8.41 11.43 -0.51
C VAL A 102 -9.77 10.75 -0.61
N ILE A 103 -9.79 9.44 -0.93
CA ILE A 103 -11.04 8.66 -0.96
C ILE A 103 -11.71 8.69 0.42
N GLY A 104 -10.94 8.51 1.49
CA GLY A 104 -11.46 8.58 2.86
C GLY A 104 -12.15 9.91 3.17
N ALA A 105 -11.54 11.02 2.80
CA ALA A 105 -12.12 12.33 3.00
C ALA A 105 -13.41 12.56 2.16
N ILE A 106 -13.47 12.05 0.93
CA ILE A 106 -14.66 12.08 0.09
C ILE A 106 -15.77 11.22 0.71
N VAL A 107 -15.45 10.01 1.17
CA VAL A 107 -16.41 9.14 1.87
C VAL A 107 -16.93 9.83 3.13
N SER A 108 -16.08 10.52 3.89
CA SER A 108 -16.47 11.32 5.07
C SER A 108 -17.48 12.39 4.70
N ALA A 109 -17.29 13.12 3.60
CA ALA A 109 -18.24 14.13 3.14
C ALA A 109 -19.59 13.50 2.72
N ILE A 110 -19.57 12.36 2.03
CA ILE A 110 -20.78 11.62 1.64
C ILE A 110 -21.53 11.15 2.89
N VAL A 111 -20.84 10.58 3.87
CA VAL A 111 -21.46 10.12 5.12
C VAL A 111 -22.04 11.29 5.91
N ALA A 112 -21.36 12.42 5.98
CA ALA A 112 -21.84 13.62 6.64
C ALA A 112 -23.11 14.18 5.96
N SER A 113 -23.16 14.20 4.62
CA SER A 113 -24.35 14.69 3.88
C SER A 113 -25.59 13.83 4.10
N ARG A 114 -25.42 12.54 4.41
CA ARG A 114 -26.52 11.57 4.65
C ARG A 114 -26.73 11.26 6.12
N GLY A 115 -26.26 12.12 6.99
CA GLY A 115 -26.16 11.86 8.42
C GLY A 115 -27.46 11.49 9.09
N VAL A 116 -28.57 12.18 8.78
CA VAL A 116 -29.89 11.91 9.39
C VAL A 116 -30.39 10.49 9.02
N GLU A 117 -30.16 10.03 7.79
CA GLU A 117 -30.54 8.69 7.35
C GLU A 117 -29.71 7.61 8.06
N ASN A 118 -28.45 7.91 8.37
CA ASN A 118 -27.51 6.95 8.97
C ASN A 118 -27.56 6.94 10.50
N PHE A 119 -27.74 8.08 11.14
CA PHE A 119 -27.61 8.24 12.59
C PHE A 119 -28.93 8.60 13.30
N GLY A 120 -29.97 8.97 12.55
CA GLY A 120 -31.25 9.39 13.11
C GLY A 120 -31.09 10.53 14.14
N SER A 121 -31.70 10.38 15.31
CA SER A 121 -31.64 11.37 16.41
C SER A 121 -30.26 11.48 17.09
N ASN A 122 -29.29 10.66 16.74
CA ASN A 122 -27.93 10.74 17.30
C ASN A 122 -26.94 11.44 16.35
N TYR A 123 -27.44 12.04 15.28
CA TYR A 123 -26.58 12.69 14.29
C TYR A 123 -25.83 13.90 14.87
N ASP A 124 -26.49 14.71 15.66
CA ASP A 124 -25.92 15.85 16.39
C ASP A 124 -24.84 15.45 17.40
N LYS A 125 -24.97 14.25 18.00
CA LYS A 125 -23.94 13.70 18.89
C LYS A 125 -22.69 13.24 18.14
N GLN A 126 -22.86 12.71 16.94
CA GLN A 126 -21.75 12.29 16.09
C GLN A 126 -21.03 13.47 15.45
N PHE A 127 -21.79 14.50 15.10
CA PHE A 127 -21.30 15.75 14.51
C PHE A 127 -21.79 16.95 15.32
N PRO A 128 -21.14 17.31 16.43
CA PRO A 128 -21.60 18.41 17.32
C PRO A 128 -21.74 19.74 16.60
N ALA A 129 -21.00 19.98 15.51
CA ALA A 129 -21.11 21.20 14.71
C ALA A 129 -22.47 21.38 14.03
N LEU A 130 -23.32 20.35 13.98
CA LEU A 130 -24.66 20.41 13.39
C LEU A 130 -25.68 21.14 14.26
N ALA A 131 -25.35 21.48 15.50
CA ALA A 131 -26.15 22.45 16.26
C ALA A 131 -26.23 23.80 15.53
N THR A 132 -25.28 24.08 14.62
CA THR A 132 -25.15 25.35 13.90
C THR A 132 -25.07 25.21 12.37
N ARG A 133 -25.04 23.98 11.85
CA ARG A 133 -24.84 23.69 10.42
C ARG A 133 -25.81 22.66 9.90
N SER A 134 -26.17 22.76 8.64
CA SER A 134 -26.90 21.71 7.92
C SER A 134 -25.96 20.54 7.53
N ALA A 135 -26.55 19.40 7.19
CA ALA A 135 -25.77 18.23 6.75
C ALA A 135 -24.96 18.50 5.48
N SER A 136 -25.51 19.30 4.56
CA SER A 136 -24.79 19.70 3.33
C SER A 136 -23.64 20.66 3.62
N GLU A 137 -23.81 21.59 4.53
CA GLU A 137 -22.72 22.47 4.97
C GLU A 137 -21.62 21.66 5.66
N GLN A 138 -21.96 20.70 6.50
CA GLN A 138 -20.96 19.83 7.13
C GLN A 138 -20.18 19.03 6.10
N ALA A 139 -20.83 18.50 5.07
CA ALA A 139 -20.13 17.84 3.95
C ALA A 139 -19.18 18.80 3.22
N GLY A 140 -19.59 20.05 3.00
CA GLY A 140 -18.73 21.10 2.45
C GLY A 140 -17.49 21.36 3.32
N PHE A 141 -17.64 21.40 4.64
CA PHE A 141 -16.51 21.53 5.57
C PHE A 141 -15.56 20.31 5.55
N GLN A 142 -16.08 19.09 5.35
CA GLN A 142 -15.21 17.91 5.15
C GLN A 142 -14.36 18.05 3.90
N LEU A 143 -14.92 18.50 2.78
CA LEU A 143 -14.18 18.76 1.55
C LEU A 143 -13.20 19.94 1.68
N ALA A 144 -13.57 20.99 2.40
CA ALA A 144 -12.66 22.10 2.72
C ALA A 144 -11.48 21.61 3.56
N GLY A 145 -11.72 20.72 4.54
CA GLY A 145 -10.67 20.06 5.32
C GLY A 145 -9.72 19.25 4.45
N LEU A 146 -10.26 18.47 3.48
CA LEU A 146 -9.45 17.76 2.50
C LEU A 146 -8.57 18.72 1.69
N ALA A 147 -9.17 19.78 1.13
CA ALA A 147 -8.42 20.76 0.32
C ALA A 147 -7.32 21.44 1.14
N THR A 148 -7.60 21.78 2.38
CA THR A 148 -6.63 22.38 3.31
C THR A 148 -5.48 21.42 3.60
N SER A 149 -5.78 20.15 3.92
CA SER A 149 -4.77 19.12 4.19
C SER A 149 -3.87 18.87 2.98
N LEU A 150 -4.46 18.79 1.77
CA LEU A 150 -3.71 18.65 0.53
C LEU A 150 -2.81 19.87 0.28
N ALA A 151 -3.32 21.07 0.49
CA ALA A 151 -2.54 22.30 0.32
C ALA A 151 -1.34 22.31 1.27
N PHE A 152 -1.52 22.01 2.56
CA PHE A 152 -0.42 21.93 3.51
C PHE A 152 0.59 20.82 3.15
N GLY A 153 0.10 19.64 2.76
CA GLY A 153 0.97 18.53 2.36
C GLY A 153 1.81 18.85 1.14
N ILE A 154 1.19 19.41 0.09
CA ILE A 154 1.90 19.78 -1.14
C ILE A 154 2.89 20.94 -0.87
N PHE A 155 2.44 21.99 -0.19
CA PHE A 155 3.29 23.16 0.07
C PHE A 155 4.47 22.80 0.98
N GLY A 156 4.19 22.06 2.06
CA GLY A 156 5.23 21.58 2.97
C GLY A 156 6.23 20.66 2.26
N GLY A 157 5.75 19.73 1.45
CA GLY A 157 6.58 18.83 0.66
C GLY A 157 7.47 19.58 -0.34
N VAL A 158 6.93 20.57 -1.05
CA VAL A 158 7.71 21.41 -1.98
C VAL A 158 8.78 22.21 -1.22
N ILE A 159 8.43 22.84 -0.11
CA ILE A 159 9.41 23.61 0.70
C ILE A 159 10.52 22.68 1.21
N CYS A 160 10.17 21.55 1.80
CA CYS A 160 11.16 20.58 2.26
C CYS A 160 12.04 20.07 1.11
N GLY A 161 11.43 19.75 -0.04
CA GLY A 161 12.17 19.31 -1.22
C GLY A 161 13.15 20.35 -1.76
N ILE A 162 12.77 21.65 -1.75
CA ILE A 162 13.67 22.74 -2.14
C ILE A 162 14.82 22.86 -1.13
N ILE A 163 14.54 22.80 0.16
CA ILE A 163 15.58 22.92 1.19
C ILE A 163 16.57 21.76 1.09
N VAL A 164 16.09 20.53 1.02
CA VAL A 164 16.93 19.33 0.95
C VAL A 164 17.66 19.24 -0.39
N GLY A 165 16.95 19.46 -1.50
CA GLY A 165 17.52 19.34 -2.85
C GLY A 165 18.52 20.43 -3.22
N ASN A 166 18.46 21.60 -2.58
CA ASN A 166 19.39 22.71 -2.83
C ASN A 166 20.68 22.63 -1.99
N HIS A 167 20.78 21.69 -1.07
CA HIS A 167 21.93 21.52 -0.18
C HIS A 167 22.91 20.44 -0.68
N ASN A 168 23.49 20.67 -1.87
CA ASN A 168 24.57 19.82 -2.41
C ASN A 168 25.81 19.67 -1.47
N SER A 169 25.87 20.44 -0.37
CA SER A 169 26.95 20.37 0.61
C SER A 169 26.73 19.37 1.74
N PHE A 170 25.47 18.91 1.95
CA PHE A 170 25.11 17.99 3.03
C PHE A 170 24.62 16.63 2.52
N PHE A 171 24.10 16.57 1.30
CA PHE A 171 23.57 15.34 0.72
C PHE A 171 24.08 15.25 -0.72
N GLU A 172 24.96 14.30 -0.99
CA GLU A 172 25.29 13.94 -2.36
C GLU A 172 24.03 13.33 -3.01
N PRO A 173 23.65 13.79 -4.22
CA PRO A 173 22.51 13.18 -4.93
C PRO A 173 22.84 11.72 -5.21
N LEU A 174 21.99 10.82 -4.73
CA LEU A 174 22.10 9.40 -5.04
C LEU A 174 21.90 9.18 -6.54
N PRO A 175 22.74 8.33 -7.18
CA PRO A 175 22.49 7.86 -8.53
C PRO A 175 21.12 7.16 -8.63
N GLU A 176 20.45 7.30 -9.77
CA GLU A 176 19.11 6.74 -9.98
C GLU A 176 19.07 5.21 -9.78
N GLU A 177 20.15 4.51 -10.06
CA GLU A 177 20.33 3.08 -9.85
C GLU A 177 20.25 2.65 -8.37
N HIS A 178 20.49 3.59 -7.44
CA HIS A 178 20.46 3.35 -6.00
C HIS A 178 19.20 3.85 -5.30
N PHE A 179 18.19 4.35 -6.03
CA PHE A 179 16.97 4.88 -5.43
C PHE A 179 16.15 3.84 -4.65
N TYR A 180 16.34 2.57 -4.95
CA TYR A 180 15.63 1.45 -4.32
C TYR A 180 16.56 0.54 -3.51
N ASP A 181 17.80 1.00 -3.29
CA ASP A 181 18.81 0.29 -2.54
C ASP A 181 19.25 1.16 -1.36
N ASP A 182 18.98 0.72 -0.15
CA ASP A 182 19.34 1.42 1.09
C ASP A 182 20.71 1.02 1.64
N GLN A 183 21.38 0.09 1.02
CA GLN A 183 22.71 -0.39 1.41
C GLN A 183 23.73 0.77 1.53
N TRP A 184 23.60 1.80 0.72
CA TRP A 184 24.46 2.98 0.72
C TRP A 184 24.18 3.98 1.87
N ALA A 185 23.03 3.84 2.52
CA ALA A 185 22.61 4.76 3.58
C ALA A 185 22.94 4.26 4.98
N TRP A 186 23.27 2.98 5.11
CA TRP A 186 23.55 2.37 6.40
C TRP A 186 25.01 1.95 6.49
N ASP A 187 25.63 2.21 7.64
CA ASP A 187 26.89 1.54 7.97
C ASP A 187 26.60 0.03 7.96
N GLU A 188 27.21 -0.68 7.02
CA GLU A 188 27.12 -2.13 7.02
C GLU A 188 27.64 -2.62 8.36
N CYS A 189 26.76 -3.26 9.14
CA CYS A 189 27.21 -4.17 10.16
C CYS A 189 28.19 -5.11 9.44
N GLU A 190 29.47 -5.15 9.84
CA GLU A 190 30.47 -6.05 9.25
C GLU A 190 29.88 -7.49 9.29
N ILE A 191 29.10 -7.81 8.28
CA ILE A 191 28.71 -9.19 8.03
C ILE A 191 30.02 -9.84 7.63
N ASP A 192 30.55 -10.69 8.51
CA ASP A 192 31.78 -11.42 8.23
C ASP A 192 31.59 -12.12 6.89
N HIS A 193 32.24 -11.59 5.84
CA HIS A 193 32.16 -12.12 4.47
C HIS A 193 32.44 -13.64 4.42
N ARG A 194 33.10 -14.16 5.44
CA ARG A 194 33.28 -15.60 5.66
C ARG A 194 31.96 -16.33 5.93
N ILE A 195 31.04 -15.71 6.70
CA ILE A 195 29.74 -16.31 7.00
C ILE A 195 28.87 -16.34 5.73
N LEU A 196 28.88 -15.26 4.93
CA LEU A 196 28.16 -15.24 3.65
C LEU A 196 28.72 -16.26 2.68
N PHE A 197 30.04 -16.36 2.55
CA PHE A 197 30.70 -17.33 1.71
C PHE A 197 30.40 -18.78 2.14
N ASP A 198 30.42 -19.06 3.44
CA ASP A 198 30.08 -20.38 3.98
C ASP A 198 28.59 -20.72 3.76
N LEU A 199 27.69 -19.74 3.83
CA LEU A 199 26.27 -19.92 3.52
C LEU A 199 26.03 -20.18 2.03
N GLU A 200 26.73 -19.47 1.14
CA GLU A 200 26.66 -19.69 -0.31
C GLU A 200 27.18 -21.10 -0.69
N ILE A 201 28.31 -21.51 -0.11
CA ILE A 201 28.84 -22.88 -0.33
C ILE A 201 27.84 -23.94 0.14
N LYS A 202 27.29 -23.77 1.34
CA LYS A 202 26.27 -24.68 1.89
C LYS A 202 25.02 -24.76 1.02
N HIS A 203 24.55 -23.64 0.53
CA HIS A 203 23.41 -23.59 -0.38
C HIS A 203 23.70 -24.28 -1.73
N GLN A 204 24.90 -24.09 -2.28
CA GLN A 204 25.33 -24.79 -3.50
C GLN A 204 25.46 -26.31 -3.30
N GLU A 205 25.96 -26.75 -2.15
CA GLU A 205 26.01 -28.16 -1.79
C GLU A 205 24.62 -28.79 -1.64
N GLU A 206 23.70 -28.11 -1.03
CA GLU A 206 22.30 -28.55 -0.89
C GLU A 206 21.61 -28.67 -2.25
N LEU A 207 21.81 -27.70 -3.15
CA LEU A 207 21.30 -27.72 -4.52
C LEU A 207 21.88 -28.91 -5.31
N ASN A 208 23.19 -29.13 -5.23
CA ASN A 208 23.85 -30.23 -5.91
C ASN A 208 23.40 -31.61 -5.40
N ASN A 209 23.21 -31.73 -4.08
CA ASN A 209 22.72 -32.96 -3.46
C ASN A 209 21.25 -33.23 -3.85
N SER A 210 20.41 -32.19 -3.90
CA SER A 210 19.01 -32.27 -4.35
C SER A 210 18.94 -32.70 -5.83
N MET A 211 19.76 -32.09 -6.70
CA MET A 211 19.82 -32.46 -8.12
C MET A 211 20.30 -33.90 -8.31
N THR A 212 21.32 -34.31 -7.56
CA THR A 212 21.88 -35.68 -7.64
C THR A 212 20.88 -36.74 -7.16
N SER A 213 20.10 -36.42 -6.11
CA SER A 213 19.07 -37.33 -5.60
C SER A 213 17.90 -37.45 -6.59
N ASN A 214 17.46 -36.34 -7.19
CA ASN A 214 16.43 -36.33 -8.23
C ASN A 214 16.88 -37.10 -9.48
N PHE A 215 18.14 -36.94 -9.90
CA PHE A 215 18.70 -37.64 -11.05
C PHE A 215 18.77 -39.15 -10.82
N LYS A 216 19.20 -39.58 -9.61
CA LYS A 216 19.18 -41.00 -9.22
C LYS A 216 17.76 -41.56 -9.23
N GLN A 217 16.79 -40.81 -8.75
CA GLN A 217 15.38 -41.23 -8.71
C GLN A 217 14.76 -41.37 -10.11
N VAL A 218 15.17 -40.50 -11.05
CA VAL A 218 14.79 -40.61 -12.47
C VAL A 218 15.39 -41.84 -13.11
N ILE A 219 16.67 -42.11 -12.88
CA ILE A 219 17.35 -43.29 -13.45
C ILE A 219 16.77 -44.61 -12.92
N THR A 220 16.45 -44.67 -11.61
CA THR A 220 15.87 -45.89 -11.02
C THR A 220 14.45 -46.17 -11.47
N ASN A 221 13.73 -45.15 -11.95
CA ASN A 221 12.36 -45.25 -12.42
C ASN A 221 12.26 -45.47 -13.95
N VAL A 222 13.36 -45.50 -14.69
CA VAL A 222 13.35 -45.86 -16.11
C VAL A 222 13.10 -47.38 -16.25
N PRO A 223 12.02 -47.80 -16.95
CA PRO A 223 11.75 -49.22 -17.17
C PRO A 223 12.90 -49.92 -17.86
N ARG A 224 13.27 -51.12 -17.39
CA ARG A 224 14.39 -51.90 -17.92
C ARG A 224 14.32 -52.27 -19.42
N THR A 225 13.17 -52.01 -20.04
CA THR A 225 12.91 -52.27 -21.47
C THR A 225 13.60 -51.31 -22.44
N VAL A 226 14.30 -50.28 -21.96
CA VAL A 226 15.00 -49.28 -22.81
C VAL A 226 16.52 -49.43 -22.74
N GLN A 227 17.06 -50.42 -22.03
CA GLN A 227 18.50 -50.64 -21.89
C GLN A 227 19.11 -51.72 -22.85
N GLU A 228 18.28 -52.34 -23.70
CA GLU A 228 18.73 -53.41 -24.63
C GLU A 228 18.45 -53.10 -26.12
N GLU A 229 18.55 -51.86 -26.57
CA GLU A 229 18.62 -51.53 -28.01
C GLU A 229 19.90 -50.71 -28.31
#